data_28cb77a66a486f65736c3d3a93151b16
#
_entry.id   28cb77a66a486f65736c3d3a93151b16
#
_cell.length_a   1.000
_cell.length_b   1.000
_cell.length_c   1.000
_cell.angle_alpha   90.00
_cell.angle_beta   90.00
_cell.angle_gamma   90.00
#
_symmetry.space_group_name_H-M   'P 1'
#
loop_
_entity.id
_entity.type
_entity.pdbx_description
1 polymer ?
#
loop_
_entity_poly.entity_id
_entity_poly.type
_entity_poly.pdbx_seq_one_letter_code
_entity_poly.pdbx_strand_id
1 'polypeptide(L)' 'MHIHNESTQPFISVDDFVTIRQLTTSNPAFTEGGIRALIFRAERNGFNHCIRRIGRKILISKSAFSRWIESQNGAVR' A
#
# COMPACT_ATOMS: atom_id res chain seq x y z
N MET A 1 3.61 1.25 -30.62
CA MET A 1 3.62 1.10 -30.18
C MET A 1 3.43 1.15 -29.37
N HIS A 2 3.52 1.17 -29.16
CA HIS A 2 3.53 1.04 -28.54
C HIS A 2 3.29 1.04 -27.58
N ILE A 3 3.15 1.00 -27.41
CA ILE A 3 3.11 0.94 -26.64
C ILE A 3 2.73 0.85 -25.85
N HIS A 4 2.67 0.66 -25.72
CA HIS A 4 2.48 0.53 -24.93
C HIS A 4 2.31 0.14 -24.03
N ASN A 5 2.41 -0.17 -24.24
CA ASN A 5 2.47 -0.70 -23.39
C ASN A 5 2.21 -0.68 -22.18
N GLU A 6 2.10 -0.13 -22.08
CA GLU A 6 1.92 0.20 -20.78
C GLU A 6 0.80 -0.43 -20.14
N SER A 7 -0.12 -0.67 -20.78
CA SER A 7 -1.25 -1.39 -20.26
C SER A 7 -0.85 -2.75 -19.81
N THR A 8 0.22 -3.23 -20.32
CA THR A 8 0.71 -4.52 -19.91
C THR A 8 1.55 -4.43 -18.67
N GLN A 9 1.82 -3.22 -18.23
CA GLN A 9 2.62 -3.04 -17.05
C GLN A 9 1.84 -3.33 -15.80
N PRO A 10 2.39 -4.03 -14.86
CA PRO A 10 1.72 -4.22 -13.58
C PRO A 10 1.94 -3.05 -12.65
N PHE A 11 2.30 -1.90 -13.19
CA PHE A 11 2.61 -0.80 -12.32
C PHE A 11 1.36 -0.17 -11.77
N ILE A 12 1.52 0.55 -10.68
CA ILE A 12 0.44 1.14 -9.95
C ILE A 12 0.29 2.59 -10.38
N SER A 13 -0.92 2.99 -10.70
CA SER A 13 -1.15 4.35 -11.15
C SER A 13 -1.08 5.33 -9.98
N VAL A 14 -0.89 6.59 -10.31
CA VAL A 14 -0.85 7.64 -9.29
C VAL A 14 -2.11 7.66 -8.44
N ASP A 15 -3.24 7.36 -9.06
CA ASP A 15 -4.51 7.38 -8.35
C ASP A 15 -4.62 6.31 -7.27
N ASP A 16 -3.74 5.34 -7.29
CA ASP A 16 -3.77 4.28 -6.31
C ASP A 16 -3.13 4.68 -4.98
N PHE A 17 -2.40 5.78 -4.97
CA PHE A 17 -1.68 6.18 -3.76
C PHE A 17 -2.48 7.15 -2.91
N VAL A 18 -2.47 6.90 -1.61
CA VAL A 18 -3.17 7.76 -0.66
C VAL A 18 -2.29 7.98 0.56
N THR A 19 -2.61 9.03 1.30
CA THR A 19 -1.94 9.27 2.57
C THR A 19 -2.51 8.33 3.62
N ILE A 20 -1.82 8.24 4.75
CA ILE A 20 -2.32 7.43 5.86
C ILE A 20 -3.70 7.90 6.28
N ARG A 21 -3.90 9.20 6.38
CA ARG A 21 -5.19 9.74 6.79
C ARG A 21 -6.28 9.39 5.79
N GLN A 22 -5.99 9.52 4.51
CA GLN A 22 -6.99 9.18 3.49
C GLN A 22 -7.35 7.71 3.55
N LEU A 23 -6.35 6.88 3.74
CA LEU A 23 -6.58 5.44 3.81
C LEU A 23 -7.49 5.10 4.99
N THR A 24 -7.20 5.65 6.16
CA THR A 24 -7.98 5.30 7.35
C THR A 24 -9.36 5.94 7.32
N THR A 25 -9.50 7.08 6.67
CA THR A 25 -10.82 7.69 6.53
C THR A 25 -11.72 6.84 5.67
N SER A 26 -11.19 6.30 4.59
CA SER A 26 -11.96 5.44 3.70
C SER A 26 -12.15 4.04 4.26
N ASN A 27 -11.29 3.63 5.17
CA ASN A 27 -11.30 2.27 5.70
C ASN A 27 -11.26 2.31 7.21
N PRO A 28 -12.40 2.57 7.85
CA PRO A 28 -12.41 2.80 9.31
C PRO A 28 -11.95 1.61 10.15
N ALA A 29 -11.79 0.45 9.53
CA ALA A 29 -11.26 -0.70 10.25
C ALA A 29 -9.82 -0.48 10.70
N PHE A 30 -9.15 0.50 10.10
CA PHE A 30 -7.75 0.77 10.41
C PHE A 30 -7.61 2.16 11.01
N THR A 31 -6.74 2.28 12.01
CA THR A 31 -6.45 3.57 12.62
C THR A 31 -5.12 4.08 12.10
N GLU A 32 -4.92 5.39 12.21
CA GLU A 32 -3.63 5.95 11.81
C GLU A 32 -2.50 5.35 12.62
N GLY A 33 -2.71 5.18 13.92
CA GLY A 33 -1.69 4.58 14.76
C GLY A 33 -1.35 3.17 14.33
N GLY A 34 -2.38 2.40 13.98
CA GLY A 34 -2.17 1.04 13.51
C GLY A 34 -1.36 1.00 12.22
N ILE A 35 -1.70 1.89 11.29
CA ILE A 35 -0.95 1.93 10.04
C ILE A 35 0.49 2.39 10.28
N ARG A 36 0.71 3.36 11.15
CA ARG A 36 2.07 3.78 11.45
C ARG A 36 2.88 2.67 12.09
N ALA A 37 2.25 1.83 12.89
CA ALA A 37 2.94 0.68 13.47
C ALA A 37 3.34 -0.30 12.39
N LEU A 38 2.50 -0.51 11.39
CA LEU A 38 2.86 -1.36 10.25
C LEU A 38 4.04 -0.80 9.49
N ILE A 39 4.04 0.51 9.30
CA ILE A 39 5.15 1.16 8.59
C ILE A 39 6.44 1.01 9.38
N PHE A 40 6.36 1.14 10.69
CA PHE A 40 7.54 1.03 11.54
C PHE A 40 8.21 -0.33 11.37
N ARG A 41 7.42 -1.38 11.15
CA ARG A 41 7.94 -2.73 11.00
C ARG A 41 7.91 -3.22 9.56
N ALA A 42 7.85 -2.29 8.63
CA ALA A 42 7.58 -2.63 7.24
C ALA A 42 8.59 -3.59 6.63
N GLU A 43 9.84 -3.53 7.08
CA GLU A 43 10.84 -4.44 6.53
C GLU A 43 10.64 -5.87 6.99
N ARG A 44 9.99 -6.04 8.11
CA ARG A 44 9.78 -7.38 8.65
C ARG A 44 8.49 -8.01 8.21
N ASN A 45 7.46 -7.18 8.03
CA ASN A 45 6.13 -7.71 7.77
C ASN A 45 5.73 -7.63 6.30
N GLY A 46 6.61 -7.17 5.45
CA GLY A 46 6.31 -7.08 4.02
C GLY A 46 5.54 -5.84 3.62
N PHE A 47 5.16 -5.01 4.58
CA PHE A 47 4.36 -3.82 4.28
C PHE A 47 5.14 -2.81 3.44
N ASN A 48 6.46 -2.98 3.39
CA ASN A 48 7.31 -2.11 2.61
C ASN A 48 6.89 -2.06 1.14
N HIS A 49 6.31 -3.13 0.64
CA HIS A 49 5.86 -3.16 -0.74
C HIS A 49 4.65 -2.27 -0.97
N CYS A 50 3.97 -1.88 0.09
CA CYS A 50 2.77 -1.07 -0.02
C CYS A 50 3.04 0.42 0.06
N ILE A 51 4.22 0.82 0.50
CA ILE A 51 4.47 2.24 0.76
C ILE A 51 5.48 2.81 -0.20
N ARG A 52 5.37 4.12 -0.40
CA ARG A 52 6.33 4.89 -1.19
C ARG A 52 6.64 6.15 -0.42
N ARG A 53 7.91 6.50 -0.39
CA ARG A 53 8.35 7.69 0.31
C ARG A 53 8.80 8.72 -0.71
N ILE A 54 8.20 9.89 -0.64
CA ILE A 54 8.56 10.97 -1.54
C ILE A 54 8.82 12.18 -0.66
N GLY A 55 10.10 12.54 -0.52
CA GLY A 55 10.47 13.55 0.43
C GLY A 55 10.05 13.09 1.81
N ARG A 56 9.23 13.88 2.46
CA ARG A 56 8.73 13.51 3.78
C ARG A 56 7.37 12.83 3.74
N LYS A 57 6.81 12.73 2.56
CA LYS A 57 5.51 12.10 2.43
C LYS A 57 5.62 10.61 2.39
N ILE A 58 4.68 9.97 3.03
CA ILE A 58 4.52 8.52 2.94
C ILE A 58 3.17 8.28 2.30
N LEU A 59 3.21 7.56 1.19
CA LEU A 59 1.99 7.22 0.47
C LEU A 59 1.82 5.70 0.49
N ILE A 60 0.58 5.28 0.49
CA ILE A 60 0.25 3.86 0.53
C ILE A 60 -0.50 3.50 -0.73
N SER A 61 -0.05 2.43 -1.39
CA SER A 61 -0.73 1.91 -2.55
C SER A 61 -1.94 1.10 -2.08
N LYS A 62 -3.12 1.51 -2.50
CA LYS A 62 -4.33 0.81 -2.08
C LYS A 62 -4.37 -0.62 -2.58
N SER A 63 -3.98 -0.83 -3.83
CA SER A 63 -4.03 -2.17 -4.38
C SER A 63 -2.99 -3.08 -3.73
N ALA A 64 -1.80 -2.57 -3.48
CA ALA A 64 -0.79 -3.36 -2.81
C ALA A 64 -1.19 -3.66 -1.38
N PHE A 65 -1.85 -2.70 -0.72
CA PHE A 65 -2.33 -2.91 0.64
C PHE A 65 -3.35 -4.03 0.68
N SER A 66 -4.27 -4.04 -0.27
CA SER A 66 -5.27 -5.11 -0.34
C SER A 66 -4.61 -6.47 -0.52
N ARG A 67 -3.63 -6.55 -1.40
CA ARG A 67 -2.92 -7.80 -1.61
C ARG A 67 -2.13 -8.22 -0.37
N TRP A 68 -1.56 -7.24 0.31
CA TRP A 68 -0.81 -7.54 1.52
C TRP A 68 -1.73 -8.13 2.60
N ILE A 69 -2.91 -7.56 2.75
CA ILE A 69 -3.88 -8.09 3.72
C ILE A 69 -4.22 -9.53 3.38
N GLU A 70 -4.47 -9.80 2.10
CA GLU A 70 -4.80 -11.16 1.71
C GLU A 70 -3.65 -12.12 1.98
N SER A 71 -2.43 -11.67 1.75
CA SER A 71 -1.28 -12.54 1.99
C SER A 71 -1.12 -12.84 3.46
N GLN A 72 -1.42 -11.88 4.34
CA GLN A 72 -1.35 -12.13 5.77
C GLN A 72 -2.37 -13.18 6.17
N ASN A 73 -3.55 -13.07 5.63
CA ASN A 73 -4.60 -13.99 5.95
C ASN A 73 -4.28 -15.38 5.40
N GLY A 74 -3.75 -15.45 4.20
CA GLY A 74 -3.39 -16.72 3.62
C GLY A 74 -2.25 -17.39 4.36
N ALA A 75 -1.36 -16.60 4.94
CA ALA A 75 -0.21 -17.15 5.63
C ALA A 75 -0.58 -17.76 6.97
N VAL A 76 -1.76 -17.51 7.44
CA VAL A 76 -2.17 -18.00 8.74
C VAL A 76 -2.49 -19.48 8.73
N ARG A 77 -2.77 -20.02 7.56
CA ARG A 77 -3.17 -21.35 7.44
C ARG A 77 -2.29 -22.36 7.96
#